data_5f076f877b91ec0860e0da8d4e287719
#
_entry.id   5f076f877b91ec0860e0da8d4e287719
#
_cell.length_a   1.000
_cell.length_b   1.000
_cell.length_c   1.000
_cell.angle_alpha   90.00
_cell.angle_beta   90.00
_cell.angle_gamma   90.00
#
_symmetry.space_group_name_H-M   'P 1'
#
loop_
_entity.id
_entity.type
_entity.pdbx_description
1 polymer ?
#
loop_
_entity_poly.entity_id
_entity_poly.type
_entity_poly.pdbx_seq_one_letter_code
_entity_poly.pdbx_strand_id
1 'polypeptide(L)'
;MSKEPQFDLSGRVALVTGASSGLGAGFARALAAAGAKVVLAARRADRLAEQVAAIEAAGGQAVAVSLDVTDEASTRAAYDAAEAAFGTVDTIIANAGVATEKVALGLAVEEVDGLLAANIRGVFLTVTEGARRLEAAGSRERQHGRVVIIGSITADKVFPATSVYGATKAAARHMGKAFAREWARRGINVNVIQPGYFESEMTAELFSSEAGRKFVASFPRQRLRPASDLHAPLLFLASDASAGVTGSVITVDDGQTL
;
A
#
# COMPACT_ATOMS: atom_id res chain seq x y z
N MET A 1 16.74 28.57 6.54
CA MET A 1 15.63 27.68 6.15
C MET A 1 16.14 26.26 6.33
N SER A 2 15.71 25.55 7.36
CA SER A 2 16.01 24.12 7.50
C SER A 2 15.36 23.39 6.33
N LYS A 3 16.17 22.74 5.47
CA LYS A 3 15.62 21.83 4.47
C LYS A 3 14.94 20.69 5.26
N GLU A 4 13.64 20.56 5.11
CA GLU A 4 12.95 19.34 5.56
C GLU A 4 13.69 18.14 5.00
N PRO A 5 13.82 17.03 5.75
CA PRO A 5 14.45 15.84 5.22
C PRO A 5 13.60 15.34 4.04
N GLN A 6 14.08 15.57 2.84
CA GLN A 6 13.50 15.00 1.64
C GLN A 6 13.99 13.56 1.55
N PHE A 7 13.07 12.60 1.54
CA PHE A 7 13.41 11.21 1.29
C PHE A 7 13.72 11.07 -0.20
N ASP A 8 14.98 10.96 -0.55
CA ASP A 8 15.42 10.75 -1.93
C ASP A 8 15.22 9.27 -2.32
N LEU A 9 14.47 9.06 -3.38
CA LEU A 9 14.22 7.73 -3.98
C LEU A 9 14.84 7.61 -5.39
N SER A 10 15.76 8.51 -5.75
CA SER A 10 16.48 8.44 -7.02
C SER A 10 17.17 7.09 -7.17
N GLY A 11 16.97 6.45 -8.33
CA GLY A 11 17.51 5.11 -8.61
C GLY A 11 16.66 3.95 -8.14
N ARG A 12 15.59 4.18 -7.37
CA ARG A 12 14.64 3.14 -6.96
C ARG A 12 13.59 2.87 -8.02
N VAL A 13 13.18 1.59 -8.10
CA VAL A 13 12.05 1.13 -8.91
C VAL A 13 10.94 0.66 -7.98
N ALA A 14 9.86 1.42 -7.92
CA ALA A 14 8.75 1.17 -7.02
C ALA A 14 7.53 0.59 -7.75
N LEU A 15 7.03 -0.57 -7.33
CA LEU A 15 5.77 -1.14 -7.78
C LEU A 15 4.67 -0.85 -6.76
N VAL A 16 3.57 -0.23 -7.21
CA VAL A 16 2.41 0.10 -6.39
C VAL A 16 1.19 -0.66 -6.90
N THR A 17 0.66 -1.59 -6.09
CA THR A 17 -0.57 -2.31 -6.45
C THR A 17 -1.81 -1.50 -6.07
N GLY A 18 -2.89 -1.64 -6.86
CA GLY A 18 -4.10 -0.85 -6.67
C GLY A 18 -3.92 0.65 -6.98
N ALA A 19 -2.98 0.97 -7.89
CA ALA A 19 -2.57 2.34 -8.19
C ALA A 19 -3.52 3.11 -9.11
N SER A 20 -4.66 2.54 -9.51
CA SER A 20 -5.61 3.19 -10.43
C SER A 20 -6.47 4.28 -9.77
N SER A 21 -6.48 4.39 -8.44
CA SER A 21 -7.27 5.40 -7.69
C SER A 21 -6.86 5.47 -6.22
N GLY A 22 -7.45 6.41 -5.48
CA GLY A 22 -7.36 6.50 -4.02
C GLY A 22 -5.93 6.57 -3.49
N LEU A 23 -5.65 5.82 -2.42
CA LEU A 23 -4.34 5.82 -1.75
C LEU A 23 -3.22 5.37 -2.69
N GLY A 24 -3.45 4.32 -3.49
CA GLY A 24 -2.43 3.80 -4.39
C GLY A 24 -1.98 4.80 -5.45
N ALA A 25 -2.91 5.56 -6.04
CA ALA A 25 -2.58 6.64 -6.96
C ALA A 25 -1.82 7.79 -6.27
N GLY A 26 -2.22 8.14 -5.04
CA GLY A 26 -1.50 9.12 -4.20
C GLY A 26 -0.08 8.68 -3.89
N PHE A 27 0.10 7.42 -3.52
CA PHE A 27 1.40 6.82 -3.24
C PHE A 27 2.31 6.81 -4.47
N ALA A 28 1.78 6.42 -5.63
CA ALA A 28 2.52 6.44 -6.89
C ALA A 28 3.06 7.84 -7.21
N ARG A 29 2.21 8.86 -7.11
CA ARG A 29 2.63 10.26 -7.32
C ARG A 29 3.67 10.73 -6.31
N ALA A 30 3.52 10.38 -5.03
CA ALA A 30 4.48 10.76 -3.98
C ALA A 30 5.85 10.11 -4.20
N LEU A 31 5.89 8.81 -4.56
CA LEU A 31 7.12 8.09 -4.87
C LEU A 31 7.83 8.68 -6.11
N ALA A 32 7.06 8.98 -7.17
CA ALA A 32 7.62 9.61 -8.37
C ALA A 32 8.17 11.01 -8.09
N ALA A 33 7.46 11.83 -7.31
CA ALA A 33 7.93 13.15 -6.91
C ALA A 33 9.21 13.10 -6.04
N ALA A 34 9.44 11.98 -5.34
CA ALA A 34 10.66 11.73 -4.59
C ALA A 34 11.80 11.11 -5.45
N GLY A 35 11.60 10.96 -6.76
CA GLY A 35 12.63 10.53 -7.71
C GLY A 35 12.58 9.04 -8.10
N ALA A 36 11.64 8.25 -7.59
CA ALA A 36 11.50 6.85 -7.98
C ALA A 36 10.95 6.71 -9.40
N LYS A 37 11.37 5.65 -10.11
CA LYS A 37 10.64 5.13 -11.28
C LYS A 37 9.47 4.29 -10.77
N VAL A 38 8.24 4.61 -11.19
CA VAL A 38 7.05 4.01 -10.58
C VAL A 38 6.29 3.13 -11.56
N VAL A 39 6.06 1.89 -11.15
CA VAL A 39 5.17 0.94 -11.85
C VAL A 39 3.81 0.97 -11.17
N LEU A 40 2.81 1.48 -11.89
CA LEU A 40 1.43 1.53 -11.44
C LEU A 40 0.71 0.26 -11.87
N ALA A 41 0.33 -0.57 -10.92
CA ALA A 41 -0.25 -1.87 -11.20
C ALA A 41 -1.70 -1.97 -10.69
N ALA A 42 -2.65 -2.26 -11.61
CA ALA A 42 -4.06 -2.49 -11.32
C ALA A 42 -4.78 -3.10 -12.54
N ARG A 43 -6.07 -3.42 -12.37
CA ARG A 43 -6.92 -4.00 -13.44
C ARG A 43 -7.45 -2.97 -14.44
N ARG A 44 -7.62 -1.70 -14.03
CA ARG A 44 -8.25 -0.64 -14.85
C ARG A 44 -7.18 0.11 -15.63
N ALA A 45 -6.96 -0.30 -16.89
CA ALA A 45 -5.90 0.24 -17.74
C ALA A 45 -6.09 1.72 -18.07
N ASP A 46 -7.33 2.16 -18.32
CA ASP A 46 -7.71 3.55 -18.58
C ASP A 46 -7.31 4.47 -17.41
N ARG A 47 -7.65 4.09 -16.19
CA ARG A 47 -7.31 4.84 -14.98
C ARG A 47 -5.81 4.85 -14.70
N LEU A 48 -5.12 3.77 -15.01
CA LEU A 48 -3.66 3.72 -14.88
C LEU A 48 -2.99 4.70 -15.86
N ALA A 49 -3.47 4.76 -17.11
CA ALA A 49 -2.95 5.69 -18.12
C ALA A 49 -3.10 7.16 -17.68
N GLU A 50 -4.25 7.53 -17.09
CA GLU A 50 -4.46 8.85 -16.50
C GLU A 50 -3.41 9.19 -15.42
N GLN A 51 -3.12 8.23 -14.53
CA GLN A 51 -2.14 8.45 -13.46
C GLN A 51 -0.70 8.53 -13.99
N VAL A 52 -0.35 7.71 -14.98
CA VAL A 52 0.96 7.78 -15.66
C VAL A 52 1.13 9.15 -16.29
N ALA A 53 0.16 9.60 -17.09
CA ALA A 53 0.22 10.92 -17.74
C ALA A 53 0.38 12.06 -16.72
N ALA A 54 -0.30 11.98 -15.57
CA ALA A 54 -0.18 12.97 -14.49
C ALA A 54 1.23 12.99 -13.86
N ILE A 55 1.85 11.81 -13.66
CA ILE A 55 3.22 11.70 -13.15
C ILE A 55 4.24 12.24 -14.16
N GLU A 56 4.11 11.88 -15.43
CA GLU A 56 5.01 12.34 -16.50
C GLU A 56 4.90 13.86 -16.72
N ALA A 57 3.69 14.41 -16.67
CA ALA A 57 3.46 15.86 -16.74
C ALA A 57 4.12 16.62 -15.57
N ALA A 58 4.29 15.96 -14.42
CA ALA A 58 5.01 16.49 -13.27
C ALA A 58 6.54 16.24 -13.34
N GLY A 59 7.06 15.66 -14.42
CA GLY A 59 8.48 15.37 -14.63
C GLY A 59 8.97 14.04 -14.02
N GLY A 60 8.06 13.20 -13.51
CA GLY A 60 8.38 11.86 -13.00
C GLY A 60 8.46 10.80 -14.10
N GLN A 61 8.83 9.58 -13.73
CA GLN A 61 8.88 8.41 -14.60
C GLN A 61 7.88 7.35 -14.12
N ALA A 62 6.98 6.92 -14.98
CA ALA A 62 5.96 5.95 -14.63
C ALA A 62 5.60 5.03 -15.79
N VAL A 63 5.14 3.82 -15.48
CA VAL A 63 4.57 2.88 -16.44
C VAL A 63 3.33 2.20 -15.84
N ALA A 64 2.34 1.95 -16.68
CA ALA A 64 1.14 1.20 -16.31
C ALA A 64 1.33 -0.29 -16.60
N VAL A 65 0.93 -1.13 -15.65
CA VAL A 65 0.98 -2.59 -15.79
C VAL A 65 -0.36 -3.18 -15.35
N SER A 66 -0.94 -4.07 -16.18
CA SER A 66 -2.14 -4.80 -15.80
C SER A 66 -1.83 -5.82 -14.71
N LEU A 67 -2.60 -5.78 -13.61
CA LEU A 67 -2.43 -6.71 -12.49
C LEU A 67 -3.78 -7.03 -11.83
N ASP A 68 -4.11 -8.32 -11.78
CA ASP A 68 -5.03 -8.87 -10.79
C ASP A 68 -4.23 -9.54 -9.68
N VAL A 69 -4.22 -8.95 -8.50
CA VAL A 69 -3.45 -9.47 -7.35
C VAL A 69 -3.93 -10.84 -6.87
N THR A 70 -5.15 -11.24 -7.25
CA THR A 70 -5.71 -12.56 -6.89
C THR A 70 -5.25 -13.67 -7.82
N ASP A 71 -4.53 -13.35 -8.90
CA ASP A 71 -4.01 -14.29 -9.88
C ASP A 71 -2.47 -14.33 -9.86
N GLU A 72 -1.92 -15.53 -9.67
CA GLU A 72 -0.46 -15.72 -9.58
C GLU A 72 0.23 -15.48 -10.93
N ALA A 73 -0.38 -15.90 -12.04
CA ALA A 73 0.18 -15.69 -13.37
C ALA A 73 0.19 -14.20 -13.73
N SER A 74 -0.91 -13.49 -13.41
CA SER A 74 -1.00 -12.04 -13.55
C SER A 74 0.06 -11.32 -12.72
N THR A 75 0.31 -11.79 -11.49
CA THR A 75 1.34 -11.22 -10.62
C THR A 75 2.73 -11.38 -11.24
N ARG A 76 3.09 -12.55 -11.72
CA ARG A 76 4.38 -12.79 -12.40
C ARG A 76 4.54 -11.93 -13.65
N ALA A 77 3.53 -11.90 -14.52
CA ALA A 77 3.54 -11.10 -15.74
C ALA A 77 3.68 -9.60 -15.45
N ALA A 78 3.08 -9.11 -14.37
CA ALA A 78 3.21 -7.72 -13.95
C ALA A 78 4.65 -7.38 -13.53
N TYR A 79 5.32 -8.25 -12.80
CA TYR A 79 6.73 -8.07 -12.47
C TYR A 79 7.63 -8.16 -13.70
N ASP A 80 7.37 -9.09 -14.63
CA ASP A 80 8.12 -9.20 -15.90
C ASP A 80 8.02 -7.89 -16.70
N ALA A 81 6.83 -7.33 -16.82
CA ALA A 81 6.61 -6.05 -17.50
C ALA A 81 7.28 -4.87 -16.76
N ALA A 82 7.23 -4.86 -15.43
CA ALA A 82 7.89 -3.85 -14.61
C ALA A 82 9.40 -3.86 -14.82
N GLU A 83 10.01 -5.05 -14.76
CA GLU A 83 11.45 -5.21 -14.91
C GLU A 83 11.93 -4.96 -16.33
N ALA A 84 11.12 -5.27 -17.34
CA ALA A 84 11.41 -4.91 -18.73
C ALA A 84 11.45 -3.38 -18.95
N ALA A 85 10.62 -2.64 -18.21
CA ALA A 85 10.54 -1.18 -18.32
C ALA A 85 11.66 -0.46 -17.55
N PHE A 86 11.92 -0.87 -16.30
CA PHE A 86 12.74 -0.08 -15.36
C PHE A 86 13.86 -0.87 -14.68
N GLY A 87 13.97 -2.17 -14.91
CA GLY A 87 14.86 -3.07 -14.19
C GLY A 87 14.23 -3.58 -12.88
N THR A 88 15.05 -4.18 -12.03
CA THR A 88 14.59 -4.86 -10.82
C THR A 88 13.73 -3.95 -9.93
N VAL A 89 12.54 -4.43 -9.58
CA VAL A 89 11.67 -3.76 -8.60
C VAL A 89 12.28 -3.94 -7.21
N ASP A 90 12.75 -2.86 -6.61
CA ASP A 90 13.37 -2.88 -5.27
C ASP A 90 12.46 -2.35 -4.16
N THR A 91 11.38 -1.67 -4.51
CA THR A 91 10.43 -1.07 -3.59
C THR A 91 9.01 -1.54 -3.93
N ILE A 92 8.35 -2.24 -3.00
CA ILE A 92 7.05 -2.88 -3.23
C ILE A 92 6.03 -2.30 -2.28
N ILE A 93 4.99 -1.66 -2.82
CA ILE A 93 3.86 -1.13 -2.06
C ILE A 93 2.64 -2.02 -2.29
N ALA A 94 2.42 -2.96 -1.38
CA ALA A 94 1.27 -3.85 -1.41
C ALA A 94 0.03 -3.13 -0.86
N ASN A 95 -0.60 -2.33 -1.72
CA ASN A 95 -1.73 -1.46 -1.38
C ASN A 95 -3.07 -2.01 -1.88
N ALA A 96 -3.10 -2.80 -2.95
CA ALA A 96 -4.36 -3.35 -3.47
C ALA A 96 -5.16 -4.07 -2.38
N GLY A 97 -6.44 -3.77 -2.32
CA GLY A 97 -7.36 -4.38 -1.37
C GLY A 97 -8.79 -3.94 -1.64
N VAL A 98 -9.71 -4.66 -1.04
CA VAL A 98 -11.16 -4.39 -1.10
C VAL A 98 -11.71 -4.31 0.32
N ALA A 99 -12.78 -3.55 0.50
CA ALA A 99 -13.49 -3.41 1.76
C ALA A 99 -14.97 -3.72 1.58
N THR A 100 -15.66 -3.96 2.68
CA THR A 100 -17.12 -4.06 2.76
C THR A 100 -17.59 -3.31 4.00
N GLU A 101 -18.77 -2.73 3.92
CA GLU A 101 -19.46 -2.05 5.03
C GLU A 101 -20.67 -2.85 5.51
N LYS A 102 -20.69 -4.17 5.26
CA LYS A 102 -21.77 -5.06 5.67
C LYS A 102 -21.47 -5.71 7.02
N VAL A 103 -22.49 -5.80 7.87
CA VAL A 103 -22.44 -6.62 9.08
C VAL A 103 -22.32 -8.12 8.72
N ALA A 104 -21.69 -8.90 9.58
CA ALA A 104 -21.37 -10.31 9.30
C ALA A 104 -22.55 -11.16 8.85
N LEU A 105 -23.72 -10.96 9.45
CA LEU A 105 -24.95 -11.70 9.07
C LEU A 105 -25.49 -11.33 7.67
N GLY A 106 -25.04 -10.23 7.08
CA GLY A 106 -25.42 -9.80 5.73
C GLY A 106 -24.37 -10.05 4.66
N LEU A 107 -23.23 -10.68 5.02
CA LEU A 107 -22.18 -11.04 4.06
C LEU A 107 -22.51 -12.36 3.35
N ALA A 108 -22.45 -12.35 2.02
CA ALA A 108 -22.40 -13.58 1.24
C ALA A 108 -21.02 -14.22 1.30
N VAL A 109 -20.95 -15.54 1.15
CA VAL A 109 -19.67 -16.28 1.20
C VAL A 109 -18.72 -15.79 0.10
N GLU A 110 -19.24 -15.49 -1.08
CA GLU A 110 -18.48 -14.97 -2.23
C GLU A 110 -17.85 -13.61 -1.93
N GLU A 111 -18.51 -12.77 -1.13
CA GLU A 111 -17.93 -11.49 -0.67
C GLU A 111 -16.79 -11.72 0.34
N VAL A 112 -16.96 -12.71 1.22
CA VAL A 112 -15.88 -13.14 2.14
C VAL A 112 -14.69 -13.67 1.35
N ASP A 113 -14.93 -14.56 0.38
CA ASP A 113 -13.88 -15.11 -0.48
C ASP A 113 -13.14 -14.01 -1.26
N GLY A 114 -13.87 -13.02 -1.77
CA GLY A 114 -13.27 -11.85 -2.43
C GLY A 114 -12.36 -11.04 -1.51
N LEU A 115 -12.76 -10.82 -0.24
CA LEU A 115 -11.94 -10.15 0.77
C LEU A 115 -10.66 -10.95 1.08
N LEU A 116 -10.79 -12.26 1.28
CA LEU A 116 -9.64 -13.14 1.55
C LEU A 116 -8.70 -13.20 0.35
N ALA A 117 -9.24 -13.34 -0.86
CA ALA A 117 -8.46 -13.39 -2.10
C ALA A 117 -7.66 -12.11 -2.33
N ALA A 118 -8.27 -10.93 -2.20
CA ALA A 118 -7.58 -9.67 -2.45
C ALA A 118 -6.65 -9.28 -1.29
N ASN A 119 -7.15 -9.30 -0.05
CA ASN A 119 -6.44 -8.67 1.08
C ASN A 119 -5.41 -9.59 1.76
N ILE A 120 -5.52 -10.91 1.58
CA ILE A 120 -4.59 -11.89 2.15
C ILE A 120 -3.76 -12.53 1.04
N ARG A 121 -4.41 -13.30 0.15
CA ARG A 121 -3.71 -14.02 -0.92
C ARG A 121 -3.03 -13.05 -1.87
N GLY A 122 -3.67 -11.95 -2.24
CA GLY A 122 -3.11 -10.93 -3.12
C GLY A 122 -1.89 -10.23 -2.53
N VAL A 123 -1.91 -9.91 -1.24
CA VAL A 123 -0.72 -9.39 -0.53
C VAL A 123 0.39 -10.43 -0.55
N PHE A 124 0.08 -11.69 -0.21
CA PHE A 124 1.06 -12.78 -0.22
C PHE A 124 1.72 -12.93 -1.60
N LEU A 125 0.93 -13.04 -2.67
CA LEU A 125 1.44 -13.21 -4.04
C LEU A 125 2.33 -12.02 -4.45
N THR A 126 1.86 -10.80 -4.23
CA THR A 126 2.60 -9.58 -4.57
C THR A 126 3.95 -9.53 -3.90
N VAL A 127 3.99 -9.68 -2.57
CA VAL A 127 5.26 -9.47 -1.83
C VAL A 127 6.21 -10.66 -1.96
N THR A 128 5.72 -11.90 -2.07
CA THR A 128 6.59 -13.07 -2.22
C THR A 128 7.22 -13.14 -3.61
N GLU A 129 6.50 -12.77 -4.67
CA GLU A 129 7.09 -12.70 -6.01
C GLU A 129 8.18 -11.63 -6.06
N GLY A 130 7.92 -10.45 -5.53
CA GLY A 130 8.93 -9.40 -5.45
C GLY A 130 10.15 -9.77 -4.61
N ALA A 131 9.94 -10.45 -3.47
CA ALA A 131 11.04 -10.93 -2.64
C ALA A 131 11.92 -11.98 -3.33
N ARG A 132 11.32 -12.90 -4.12
CA ARG A 132 12.09 -13.86 -4.94
C ARG A 132 12.98 -13.15 -5.96
N ARG A 133 12.44 -12.14 -6.64
CA ARG A 133 13.19 -11.35 -7.64
C ARG A 133 14.28 -10.50 -6.99
N LEU A 134 14.00 -9.87 -5.87
CA LEU A 134 14.99 -9.16 -5.07
C LEU A 134 16.15 -10.06 -4.66
N GLU A 135 15.87 -11.28 -4.17
CA GLU A 135 16.90 -12.25 -3.81
C GLU A 135 17.74 -12.66 -5.02
N ALA A 136 17.09 -12.97 -6.15
CA ALA A 136 17.77 -13.29 -7.40
C ALA A 136 18.64 -12.13 -7.92
N ALA A 137 18.24 -10.87 -7.65
CA ALA A 137 18.99 -9.67 -8.01
C ALA A 137 20.10 -9.29 -7.00
N GLY A 138 20.36 -10.11 -5.98
CA GLY A 138 21.43 -9.87 -5.01
C GLY A 138 21.06 -8.89 -3.88
N SER A 139 19.79 -8.89 -3.44
CA SER A 139 19.37 -8.03 -2.33
C SER A 139 20.11 -8.30 -1.02
N ARG A 140 20.59 -9.53 -0.83
CA ARG A 140 21.34 -9.96 0.36
C ARG A 140 22.60 -9.10 0.57
N GLU A 141 23.33 -8.83 -0.49
CA GLU A 141 24.56 -8.03 -0.46
C GLU A 141 24.25 -6.53 -0.48
N ARG A 142 23.25 -6.15 -1.27
CA ARG A 142 22.89 -4.72 -1.45
C ARG A 142 22.10 -4.14 -0.28
N GLN A 143 21.38 -4.96 0.49
CA GLN A 143 20.56 -4.55 1.65
C GLN A 143 19.51 -3.46 1.32
N HIS A 144 18.95 -3.47 0.11
CA HIS A 144 18.14 -2.36 -0.41
C HIS A 144 16.66 -2.66 -0.66
N GLY A 145 16.22 -3.92 -0.47
CA GLY A 145 14.82 -4.31 -0.66
C GLY A 145 13.89 -3.61 0.34
N ARG A 146 12.81 -3.00 -0.14
CA ARG A 146 11.80 -2.33 0.69
C ARG A 146 10.41 -2.85 0.33
N VAL A 147 9.70 -3.35 1.33
CA VAL A 147 8.30 -3.78 1.20
C VAL A 147 7.46 -3.02 2.22
N VAL A 148 6.42 -2.36 1.74
CA VAL A 148 5.43 -1.69 2.58
C VAL A 148 4.05 -2.28 2.30
N ILE A 149 3.45 -2.89 3.31
CA ILE A 149 2.09 -3.44 3.24
C ILE A 149 1.13 -2.40 3.80
N ILE A 150 0.06 -2.10 3.07
CA ILE A 150 -0.98 -1.20 3.54
C ILE A 150 -2.03 -1.98 4.31
N GLY A 151 -1.94 -1.84 5.62
CA GLY A 151 -2.86 -2.40 6.61
C GLY A 151 -4.14 -1.55 6.78
N SER A 152 -4.60 -1.45 8.02
CA SER A 152 -5.71 -0.59 8.47
C SER A 152 -5.71 -0.55 9.99
N ILE A 153 -6.24 0.50 10.60
CA ILE A 153 -6.53 0.54 12.04
C ILE A 153 -7.53 -0.55 12.47
N THR A 154 -8.34 -1.07 11.53
CA THR A 154 -9.28 -2.17 11.79
C THR A 154 -8.57 -3.50 12.12
N ALA A 155 -7.24 -3.58 11.90
CA ALA A 155 -6.43 -4.70 12.34
C ALA A 155 -6.28 -4.79 13.86
N ASP A 156 -6.43 -3.67 14.56
CA ASP A 156 -6.27 -3.54 16.02
C ASP A 156 -7.56 -3.13 16.72
N LYS A 157 -8.35 -2.25 16.11
CA LYS A 157 -9.59 -1.72 16.68
C LYS A 157 -10.81 -2.24 15.93
N VAL A 158 -11.79 -2.72 16.66
CA VAL A 158 -13.05 -3.22 16.10
C VAL A 158 -13.98 -2.05 15.84
N PHE A 159 -14.44 -1.95 14.59
CA PHE A 159 -15.49 -1.02 14.17
C PHE A 159 -16.71 -1.80 13.67
N PRO A 160 -17.94 -1.21 13.74
CA PRO A 160 -19.12 -1.84 13.16
C PRO A 160 -18.91 -2.16 11.67
N ALA A 161 -19.47 -3.28 11.22
CA ALA A 161 -19.44 -3.73 9.82
C ALA A 161 -18.02 -4.01 9.24
N THR A 162 -17.00 -4.18 10.09
CA THR A 162 -15.61 -4.46 9.64
C THR A 162 -15.10 -5.85 10.02
N SER A 163 -15.96 -6.78 10.44
CA SER A 163 -15.55 -8.08 11.02
C SER A 163 -14.57 -8.85 10.13
N VAL A 164 -14.93 -9.17 8.90
CA VAL A 164 -14.09 -9.92 7.97
C VAL A 164 -12.97 -9.03 7.41
N TYR A 165 -13.29 -7.79 7.02
CA TYR A 165 -12.27 -6.85 6.55
C TYR A 165 -11.16 -6.64 7.59
N GLY A 166 -11.52 -6.37 8.85
CA GLY A 166 -10.56 -6.22 9.95
C GLY A 166 -9.70 -7.46 10.16
N ALA A 167 -10.32 -8.65 10.09
CA ALA A 167 -9.60 -9.92 10.16
C ALA A 167 -8.57 -10.07 9.02
N THR A 168 -8.92 -9.67 7.78
CA THR A 168 -7.96 -9.70 6.66
C THR A 168 -6.81 -8.73 6.88
N LYS A 169 -7.06 -7.54 7.43
CA LYS A 169 -6.02 -6.53 7.71
C LYS A 169 -5.14 -6.94 8.89
N ALA A 170 -5.69 -7.62 9.90
CA ALA A 170 -4.91 -8.25 10.97
C ALA A 170 -3.99 -9.36 10.43
N ALA A 171 -4.50 -10.20 9.52
CA ALA A 171 -3.70 -11.21 8.85
C ALA A 171 -2.56 -10.59 8.01
N ALA A 172 -2.84 -9.56 7.20
CA ALA A 172 -1.83 -8.86 6.40
C ALA A 172 -0.74 -8.22 7.29
N ARG A 173 -1.12 -7.60 8.42
CA ARG A 173 -0.18 -7.09 9.41
C ARG A 173 0.70 -8.18 10.00
N HIS A 174 0.12 -9.31 10.39
CA HIS A 174 0.88 -10.43 10.93
C HIS A 174 1.85 -11.01 9.90
N MET A 175 1.40 -11.21 8.66
CA MET A 175 2.26 -11.63 7.55
C MET A 175 3.44 -10.67 7.35
N GLY A 176 3.21 -9.36 7.41
CA GLY A 176 4.28 -8.36 7.28
C GLY A 176 5.38 -8.55 8.34
N LYS A 177 5.00 -8.80 9.60
CA LYS A 177 5.97 -9.10 10.68
C LYS A 177 6.70 -10.44 10.47
N ALA A 178 5.97 -11.47 10.02
CA ALA A 178 6.56 -12.77 9.71
C ALA A 178 7.57 -12.67 8.56
N PHE A 179 7.21 -12.02 7.46
CA PHE A 179 8.10 -11.78 6.33
C PHE A 179 9.35 -10.97 6.72
N ALA A 180 9.18 -9.94 7.56
CA ALA A 180 10.32 -9.19 8.09
C ALA A 180 11.32 -10.11 8.81
N ARG A 181 10.83 -11.04 9.62
CA ARG A 181 11.65 -12.03 10.32
C ARG A 181 12.34 -13.02 9.38
N GLU A 182 11.59 -13.52 8.39
CA GLU A 182 12.07 -14.51 7.43
C GLU A 182 13.09 -13.93 6.45
N TRP A 183 12.91 -12.65 6.03
CA TRP A 183 13.69 -12.03 4.96
C TRP A 183 14.76 -11.07 5.45
N ALA A 184 14.91 -10.87 6.76
CA ALA A 184 15.94 -9.99 7.32
C ALA A 184 17.34 -10.30 6.82
N ARG A 185 17.69 -11.60 6.74
CA ARG A 185 19.01 -12.04 6.22
C ARG A 185 19.10 -12.01 4.69
N ARG A 186 18.01 -11.68 4.00
CA ARG A 186 17.95 -11.55 2.54
C ARG A 186 18.07 -10.10 2.08
N GLY A 187 18.30 -9.16 3.01
CA GLY A 187 18.43 -7.74 2.71
C GLY A 187 17.11 -7.06 2.31
N ILE A 188 15.99 -7.58 2.81
CA ILE A 188 14.65 -7.07 2.51
C ILE A 188 13.98 -6.61 3.79
N ASN A 189 13.70 -5.32 3.90
CA ASN A 189 12.90 -4.76 4.98
C ASN A 189 11.42 -4.83 4.64
N VAL A 190 10.61 -5.33 5.57
CA VAL A 190 9.16 -5.41 5.42
C VAL A 190 8.51 -4.65 6.57
N ASN A 191 7.68 -3.66 6.24
CA ASN A 191 6.97 -2.85 7.23
C ASN A 191 5.49 -2.70 6.84
N VAL A 192 4.68 -2.26 7.79
CA VAL A 192 3.24 -2.07 7.60
C VAL A 192 2.88 -0.63 7.94
N ILE A 193 2.09 0.01 7.09
CA ILE A 193 1.40 1.25 7.42
C ILE A 193 -0.06 0.89 7.69
N GLN A 194 -0.62 1.36 8.81
CA GLN A 194 -2.03 1.22 9.17
C GLN A 194 -2.73 2.58 9.07
N PRO A 195 -3.39 2.87 7.93
CA PRO A 195 -4.19 4.06 7.80
C PRO A 195 -5.43 4.03 8.70
N GLY A 196 -5.80 5.19 9.25
CA GLY A 196 -7.15 5.46 9.74
C GLY A 196 -8.11 5.80 8.61
N TYR A 197 -9.18 6.51 8.97
CA TYR A 197 -10.11 7.12 8.03
C TYR A 197 -9.56 8.46 7.53
N PHE A 198 -9.50 8.61 6.21
CA PHE A 198 -9.00 9.80 5.53
C PHE A 198 -10.06 10.37 4.59
N GLU A 199 -9.93 11.65 4.28
CA GLU A 199 -10.70 12.28 3.22
C GLU A 199 -10.32 11.67 1.86
N SER A 200 -11.30 11.18 1.13
CA SER A 200 -11.14 10.65 -0.22
C SER A 200 -12.45 10.79 -0.98
N GLU A 201 -12.39 10.75 -2.31
CA GLU A 201 -13.61 10.71 -3.14
C GLU A 201 -14.53 9.55 -2.74
N MET A 202 -13.95 8.41 -2.39
CA MET A 202 -14.68 7.19 -2.00
C MET A 202 -15.42 7.35 -0.66
N THR A 203 -14.87 8.13 0.28
CA THR A 203 -15.43 8.29 1.64
C THR A 203 -16.23 9.58 1.80
N ALA A 204 -16.20 10.48 0.82
CA ALA A 204 -16.83 11.79 0.90
C ALA A 204 -18.35 11.70 1.14
N GLU A 205 -19.06 10.83 0.42
CA GLU A 205 -20.49 10.63 0.59
C GLU A 205 -20.83 10.05 1.97
N LEU A 206 -20.09 9.02 2.41
CA LEU A 206 -20.25 8.41 3.73
C LEU A 206 -20.15 9.45 4.84
N PHE A 207 -19.09 10.25 4.84
CA PHE A 207 -18.81 11.20 5.90
C PHE A 207 -19.63 12.50 5.80
N SER A 208 -20.23 12.79 4.65
CA SER A 208 -21.19 13.90 4.49
C SER A 208 -22.57 13.59 5.10
N SER A 209 -22.91 12.32 5.31
CA SER A 209 -24.15 11.89 5.95
C SER A 209 -24.20 12.30 7.42
N GLU A 210 -25.40 12.33 8.03
CA GLU A 210 -25.54 12.61 9.47
C GLU A 210 -24.83 11.55 10.33
N ALA A 211 -24.96 10.27 9.96
CA ALA A 211 -24.26 9.17 10.63
C ALA A 211 -22.75 9.30 10.52
N GLY A 212 -22.24 9.64 9.32
CA GLY A 212 -20.82 9.87 9.09
C GLY A 212 -20.26 11.03 9.89
N ARG A 213 -20.97 12.16 9.96
CA ARG A 213 -20.58 13.30 10.82
C ARG A 213 -20.55 12.93 12.30
N LYS A 214 -21.54 12.17 12.80
CA LYS A 214 -21.55 11.67 14.19
C LYS A 214 -20.36 10.72 14.43
N PHE A 215 -20.04 9.88 13.46
CA PHE A 215 -18.88 8.99 13.53
C PHE A 215 -17.57 9.77 13.61
N VAL A 216 -17.35 10.76 12.74
CA VAL A 216 -16.17 11.63 12.80
C VAL A 216 -16.10 12.41 14.12
N ALA A 217 -17.26 12.90 14.64
CA ALA A 217 -17.33 13.59 15.93
C ALA A 217 -16.98 12.68 17.12
N SER A 218 -17.00 11.35 16.95
CA SER A 218 -16.58 10.41 17.99
C SER A 218 -15.06 10.25 18.10
N PHE A 219 -14.29 10.70 17.08
CA PHE A 219 -12.84 10.66 17.14
C PHE A 219 -12.29 11.67 18.13
N PRO A 220 -11.18 11.40 18.80
CA PRO A 220 -10.57 12.34 19.75
C PRO A 220 -10.32 13.74 19.18
N ARG A 221 -9.94 13.83 17.90
CA ARG A 221 -9.73 15.13 17.22
C ARG A 221 -10.89 15.60 16.36
N GLN A 222 -11.99 14.85 16.31
CA GLN A 222 -13.27 15.19 15.65
C GLN A 222 -13.10 15.65 14.19
N ARG A 223 -12.13 15.09 13.47
CA ARG A 223 -11.83 15.48 12.10
C ARG A 223 -11.28 14.30 11.30
N LEU A 224 -11.30 14.45 9.98
CA LEU A 224 -10.54 13.66 9.03
C LEU A 224 -9.29 14.44 8.60
N ARG A 225 -8.30 13.73 8.16
CA ARG A 225 -7.07 14.29 7.56
C ARG A 225 -7.01 13.95 6.07
N PRO A 226 -6.28 14.73 5.27
CA PRO A 226 -6.06 14.38 3.89
C PRO A 226 -5.18 13.12 3.77
N ALA A 227 -5.42 12.30 2.77
CA ALA A 227 -4.66 11.08 2.52
C ALA A 227 -3.15 11.33 2.28
N SER A 228 -2.76 12.57 1.94
CA SER A 228 -1.36 12.98 1.80
C SER A 228 -0.55 12.86 3.11
N ASP A 229 -1.18 12.81 4.27
CA ASP A 229 -0.48 12.58 5.54
C ASP A 229 0.18 11.19 5.60
N LEU A 230 -0.25 10.25 4.76
CA LEU A 230 0.37 8.93 4.59
C LEU A 230 1.66 8.97 3.75
N HIS A 231 1.91 10.06 3.00
CA HIS A 231 3.05 10.12 2.08
C HIS A 231 4.39 10.13 2.82
N ALA A 232 4.53 10.92 3.89
CA ALA A 232 5.79 11.02 4.63
C ALA A 232 6.24 9.67 5.24
N PRO A 233 5.39 8.92 5.99
CA PRO A 233 5.76 7.60 6.48
C PRO A 233 6.01 6.59 5.36
N LEU A 234 5.29 6.66 4.23
CA LEU A 234 5.57 5.82 3.07
C LEU A 234 6.95 6.10 2.48
N LEU A 235 7.28 7.36 2.21
CA LEU A 235 8.57 7.77 1.66
C LEU A 235 9.72 7.42 2.60
N PHE A 236 9.54 7.59 3.92
CA PHE A 236 10.49 7.13 4.91
C PHE A 236 10.76 5.64 4.77
N LEU A 237 9.71 4.80 4.80
CA LEU A 237 9.85 3.35 4.72
C LEU A 237 10.37 2.84 3.37
N ALA A 238 10.16 3.60 2.29
CA ALA A 238 10.66 3.30 0.95
C ALA A 238 12.13 3.73 0.74
N SER A 239 12.65 4.64 1.56
CA SER A 239 13.97 5.23 1.41
C SER A 239 15.06 4.49 2.19
N ASP A 240 16.32 4.92 2.01
CA ASP A 240 17.45 4.42 2.78
C ASP A 240 17.50 4.96 4.23
N ALA A 241 16.72 6.00 4.53
CA ALA A 241 16.55 6.48 5.90
C ALA A 241 15.93 5.41 6.82
N SER A 242 15.22 4.43 6.27
CA SER A 242 14.64 3.30 7.00
C SER A 242 15.47 2.02 6.95
N ALA A 243 16.76 2.08 6.60
CA ALA A 243 17.61 0.88 6.46
C ALA A 243 17.59 -0.03 7.71
N GLY A 244 17.51 0.55 8.90
CA GLY A 244 17.42 -0.18 10.18
C GLY A 244 15.99 -0.52 10.63
N VAL A 245 14.95 -0.26 9.78
CA VAL A 245 13.55 -0.43 10.17
C VAL A 245 12.93 -1.61 9.40
N THR A 246 12.63 -2.70 10.12
CA THR A 246 11.91 -3.86 9.58
C THR A 246 11.00 -4.45 10.65
N GLY A 247 9.86 -5.01 10.25
CA GLY A 247 8.85 -5.58 11.15
C GLY A 247 8.02 -4.52 11.90
N SER A 248 8.20 -3.25 11.58
CA SER A 248 7.47 -2.14 12.21
C SER A 248 6.06 -2.00 11.65
N VAL A 249 5.16 -1.54 12.52
CA VAL A 249 3.80 -1.14 12.17
C VAL A 249 3.66 0.33 12.52
N ILE A 250 3.43 1.18 11.53
CA ILE A 250 3.22 2.61 11.71
C ILE A 250 1.73 2.90 11.52
N THR A 251 1.06 3.27 12.60
CA THR A 251 -0.33 3.72 12.56
C THR A 251 -0.35 5.21 12.24
N VAL A 252 -1.14 5.58 11.22
CA VAL A 252 -1.34 6.95 10.77
C VAL A 252 -2.84 7.21 10.75
N ASP A 253 -3.38 7.73 11.83
CA ASP A 253 -4.83 7.83 12.05
C ASP A 253 -5.27 9.10 12.79
N ASP A 254 -4.38 10.08 12.97
CA ASP A 254 -4.66 11.32 13.74
C ASP A 254 -5.25 11.05 15.15
N GLY A 255 -4.92 9.89 15.74
CA GLY A 255 -5.40 9.49 17.06
C GLY A 255 -6.82 8.90 17.08
N GLN A 256 -7.37 8.47 15.95
CA GLN A 256 -8.73 7.89 15.88
C GLN A 256 -8.89 6.61 16.71
N THR A 257 -7.79 5.92 17.01
CA THR A 257 -7.79 4.67 17.78
C THR A 257 -7.45 4.83 19.27
N LEU A 258 -7.21 6.03 19.73
CA LEU A 258 -6.94 6.35 21.13
C LEU A 258 -8.17 6.28 22.02
#